data_d34f5b684a7b4ef70f3e5fb47adbba6d
#
_entry.id   d34f5b684a7b4ef70f3e5fb47adbba6d
#
_cell.length_a   1.000
_cell.length_b   1.000
_cell.length_c   1.000
_cell.angle_alpha   90.00
_cell.angle_beta   90.00
_cell.angle_gamma   90.00
#
_symmetry.space_group_name_H-M   'P 1'
#
loop_
_entity.id
_entity.type
_entity.pdbx_description
1 polymer ?
#
loop_
_entity_poly.entity_id
_entity_poly.type
_entity_poly.pdbx_seq_one_letter_code
_entity_poly.pdbx_strand_id
1 'polypeptide(L)'
;SLSLLVEHCHQVYLAHPEKNKAYLFILLSFLSGVPVEQWLKLQTNQRRVLNNRQKIILENDQYFLRSKFTLFENADFEYKNQLLNQVTYFDLPLIKELVDGLKQAPIVSKEQVNQALKKCREELFIPSLSTKKISVLLHHCIYRHTNNEQLADILTGIDANRSVSISYCSYPVYRLQQNYQSTVEQLSRDLAKKIHLTSDPELRFGSCKAPKPATVTAIFAYLQHQIIQARHSSQMLEMF
;
A
#
# COMPACT_ATOMS: atom_id res chain seq x y z
N SER A 1 21.78 5.32 6.66
CA SER A 1 20.60 5.72 5.89
C SER A 1 19.82 4.48 5.44
N LEU A 2 18.49 4.55 5.38
CA LEU A 2 17.64 3.40 4.93
C LEU A 2 17.85 3.09 3.45
N SER A 3 18.17 4.08 2.63
CA SER A 3 18.55 3.88 1.23
C SER A 3 19.79 2.99 1.12
N LEU A 4 20.81 3.23 1.93
CA LEU A 4 22.01 2.38 1.95
C LEU A 4 21.68 0.92 2.32
N LEU A 5 20.73 0.69 3.24
CA LEU A 5 20.29 -0.66 3.58
C LEU A 5 19.63 -1.37 2.38
N VAL A 6 18.71 -0.68 1.71
CA VAL A 6 17.99 -1.23 0.55
C VAL A 6 18.96 -1.52 -0.60
N GLU A 7 19.81 -0.57 -0.94
CA GLU A 7 20.82 -0.72 -2.00
C GLU A 7 21.81 -1.84 -1.69
N HIS A 8 22.34 -1.87 -0.46
CA HIS A 8 23.26 -2.92 -0.03
C HIS A 8 22.61 -4.32 -0.13
N CYS A 9 21.41 -4.50 0.42
CA CYS A 9 20.70 -5.77 0.34
C CYS A 9 20.43 -6.18 -1.12
N HIS A 10 20.06 -5.23 -1.97
CA HIS A 10 19.81 -5.49 -3.39
C HIS A 10 21.08 -5.90 -4.13
N GLN A 11 22.19 -5.18 -3.95
CA GLN A 11 23.47 -5.49 -4.57
C GLN A 11 24.02 -6.86 -4.11
N VAL A 12 23.98 -7.14 -2.79
CA VAL A 12 24.45 -8.41 -2.25
C VAL A 12 23.60 -9.55 -2.78
N TYR A 13 22.27 -9.39 -2.88
CA TYR A 13 21.40 -10.40 -3.47
C TYR A 13 21.73 -10.65 -4.94
N LEU A 14 21.85 -9.57 -5.75
CA LEU A 14 22.14 -9.69 -7.19
C LEU A 14 23.50 -10.31 -7.50
N ALA A 15 24.51 -10.08 -6.66
CA ALA A 15 25.84 -10.63 -6.86
C ALA A 15 25.83 -12.18 -6.85
N HIS A 16 25.07 -12.81 -5.96
CA HIS A 16 24.96 -14.26 -5.83
C HIS A 16 23.57 -14.65 -5.30
N PRO A 17 22.52 -14.66 -6.13
CA PRO A 17 21.14 -14.88 -5.67
C PRO A 17 20.92 -16.16 -4.86
N GLU A 18 21.57 -17.27 -5.26
CA GLU A 18 21.44 -18.55 -4.56
C GLU A 18 22.07 -18.55 -3.16
N LYS A 19 23.23 -17.91 -3.01
CA LYS A 19 23.96 -17.84 -1.73
C LYS A 19 23.40 -16.78 -0.80
N ASN A 20 22.92 -15.69 -1.38
CA ASN A 20 22.51 -14.47 -0.67
C ASN A 20 20.98 -14.30 -0.59
N LYS A 21 20.24 -15.40 -0.76
CA LYS A 21 18.77 -15.37 -0.74
C LYS A 21 18.18 -14.81 0.56
N ALA A 22 18.90 -14.85 1.67
CA ALA A 22 18.47 -14.23 2.93
C ALA A 22 18.22 -12.71 2.78
N TYR A 23 18.99 -12.01 1.94
CA TYR A 23 18.82 -10.59 1.67
C TYR A 23 17.55 -10.28 0.87
N LEU A 24 17.11 -11.24 0.03
CA LEU A 24 15.81 -11.14 -0.64
C LEU A 24 14.65 -11.02 0.36
N PHE A 25 14.68 -11.80 1.45
CA PHE A 25 13.63 -11.74 2.48
C PHE A 25 13.64 -10.43 3.24
N ILE A 26 14.82 -9.85 3.45
CA ILE A 26 14.97 -8.51 4.03
C ILE A 26 14.33 -7.47 3.11
N LEU A 27 14.64 -7.50 1.81
CA LEU A 27 14.09 -6.58 0.81
C LEU A 27 12.57 -6.71 0.70
N LEU A 28 12.05 -7.94 0.56
CA LEU A 28 10.61 -8.16 0.45
C LEU A 28 9.86 -7.69 1.70
N SER A 29 10.40 -7.97 2.89
CA SER A 29 9.80 -7.50 4.14
C SER A 29 9.82 -5.98 4.25
N PHE A 30 10.92 -5.34 3.84
CA PHE A 30 11.03 -3.89 3.83
C PHE A 30 10.05 -3.26 2.84
N LEU A 31 10.05 -3.71 1.58
CA LEU A 31 9.28 -3.11 0.49
C LEU A 31 7.78 -3.40 0.55
N SER A 32 7.35 -4.39 1.33
CA SER A 32 5.93 -4.74 1.45
C SER A 32 5.31 -4.41 2.80
N GLY A 33 6.12 -4.13 3.82
CA GLY A 33 5.65 -4.01 5.22
C GLY A 33 5.26 -5.36 5.85
N VAL A 34 5.41 -6.48 5.14
CA VAL A 34 5.05 -7.81 5.63
C VAL A 34 6.20 -8.40 6.44
N PRO A 35 5.95 -8.98 7.64
CA PRO A 35 6.98 -9.62 8.45
C PRO A 35 7.75 -10.72 7.71
N VAL A 36 9.05 -10.82 7.94
CA VAL A 36 9.95 -11.82 7.34
C VAL A 36 9.41 -13.25 7.50
N GLU A 37 8.85 -13.57 8.65
CA GLU A 37 8.31 -14.90 8.97
C GLU A 37 7.16 -15.31 8.03
N GLN A 38 6.38 -14.35 7.54
CA GLN A 38 5.32 -14.64 6.58
C GLN A 38 5.88 -14.93 5.18
N TRP A 39 6.91 -14.20 4.76
CA TRP A 39 7.63 -14.47 3.52
C TRP A 39 8.33 -15.84 3.54
N LEU A 40 8.96 -16.20 4.66
CA LEU A 40 9.62 -17.50 4.82
C LEU A 40 8.63 -18.67 4.66
N LYS A 41 7.40 -18.56 5.12
CA LYS A 41 6.36 -19.59 4.95
C LYS A 41 5.99 -19.83 3.48
N LEU A 42 6.15 -18.85 2.61
CA LEU A 42 5.82 -18.99 1.19
C LEU A 42 6.80 -19.84 0.41
N GLN A 43 8.02 -20.05 0.89
CA GLN A 43 9.02 -20.91 0.22
C GLN A 43 8.54 -22.36 0.14
N THR A 44 7.87 -22.84 1.18
CA THR A 44 7.42 -24.22 1.34
C THR A 44 5.94 -24.41 1.02
N ASN A 45 5.18 -23.31 0.95
CA ASN A 45 3.74 -23.36 0.74
C ASN A 45 3.40 -22.93 -0.69
N GLN A 46 2.78 -23.81 -1.46
CA GLN A 46 2.27 -23.49 -2.80
C GLN A 46 1.12 -22.47 -2.79
N ARG A 47 0.47 -22.28 -1.63
CA ARG A 47 -0.57 -21.28 -1.46
C ARG A 47 0.08 -19.91 -1.34
N ARG A 48 -0.29 -18.98 -2.23
CA ARG A 48 0.18 -17.59 -2.25
C ARG A 48 -0.46 -16.71 -1.15
N VAL A 49 -0.81 -17.32 -0.02
CA VAL A 49 -1.49 -16.66 1.11
C VAL A 49 -0.48 -16.41 2.21
N LEU A 50 -0.28 -15.15 2.57
CA LEU A 50 0.61 -14.73 3.65
C LEU A 50 -0.10 -14.83 5.02
N ASN A 51 -1.33 -14.33 5.08
CA ASN A 51 -2.20 -14.39 6.26
C ASN A 51 -3.68 -14.27 5.84
N ASN A 52 -4.58 -14.16 6.80
CA ASN A 52 -6.04 -14.10 6.54
C ASN A 52 -6.47 -12.88 5.71
N ARG A 53 -5.64 -11.85 5.62
CA ARG A 53 -5.94 -10.59 4.94
C ARG A 53 -5.05 -10.31 3.74
N GLN A 54 -3.91 -10.97 3.64
CA GLN A 54 -2.90 -10.68 2.62
C GLN A 54 -2.57 -11.91 1.80
N LYS A 55 -2.58 -11.74 0.48
CA LYS A 55 -2.19 -12.77 -0.49
C LYS A 55 -1.43 -12.15 -1.66
N ILE A 56 -0.57 -12.94 -2.28
CA ILE A 56 0.08 -12.56 -3.54
C ILE A 56 -0.83 -12.98 -4.68
N ILE A 57 -1.09 -12.06 -5.58
CA ILE A 57 -1.81 -12.30 -6.83
C ILE A 57 -0.87 -12.03 -8.02
N LEU A 58 -1.14 -12.68 -9.13
CA LEU A 58 -0.46 -12.46 -10.41
C LEU A 58 -1.53 -12.05 -11.41
N GLU A 59 -1.44 -10.84 -11.91
CA GLU A 59 -2.33 -10.27 -12.93
C GLU A 59 -1.46 -9.62 -14.02
N ASN A 60 -1.73 -9.94 -15.28
CA ASN A 60 -0.98 -9.40 -16.44
C ASN A 60 0.55 -9.50 -16.29
N ASP A 61 1.04 -10.66 -15.83
CA ASP A 61 2.47 -10.93 -15.59
C ASP A 61 3.13 -10.04 -14.51
N GLN A 62 2.33 -9.35 -13.69
CA GLN A 62 2.75 -8.52 -12.57
C GLN A 62 2.27 -9.11 -11.25
N TYR A 63 3.13 -9.14 -10.24
CA TYR A 63 2.76 -9.53 -8.88
C TYR A 63 2.27 -8.35 -8.07
N PHE A 64 1.22 -8.61 -7.30
CA PHE A 64 0.68 -7.67 -6.33
C PHE A 64 0.51 -8.34 -4.96
N LEU A 65 0.75 -7.58 -3.92
CA LEU A 65 0.33 -7.93 -2.57
C LEU A 65 -1.06 -7.37 -2.34
N ARG A 66 -2.08 -8.22 -2.47
CA ARG A 66 -3.47 -7.84 -2.19
C ARG A 66 -3.72 -7.87 -0.69
N SER A 67 -3.98 -6.70 -0.13
CA SER A 67 -4.41 -6.51 1.26
C SER A 67 -5.92 -6.26 1.30
N LYS A 68 -6.66 -7.11 2.02
CA LYS A 68 -8.10 -6.96 2.22
C LYS A 68 -8.37 -6.12 3.48
N PHE A 69 -9.25 -5.15 3.35
CA PHE A 69 -9.66 -4.27 4.44
C PHE A 69 -11.13 -4.52 4.78
N THR A 70 -11.44 -4.43 6.08
CA THR A 70 -12.84 -4.47 6.54
C THR A 70 -13.37 -3.04 6.51
N LEU A 71 -14.06 -2.69 5.44
CA LEU A 71 -14.77 -1.41 5.33
C LEU A 71 -16.21 -1.62 5.79
N PHE A 72 -16.82 -0.58 6.36
CA PHE A 72 -18.23 -0.61 6.71
C PHE A 72 -19.07 -0.63 5.42
N GLU A 73 -19.55 -1.79 5.04
CA GLU A 73 -20.50 -1.97 3.95
C GLU A 73 -21.91 -1.77 4.52
N ASN A 74 -22.57 -0.67 4.18
CA ASN A 74 -24.02 -0.61 4.31
C ASN A 74 -24.62 -1.24 3.04
N ALA A 75 -25.24 -2.40 3.20
CA ALA A 75 -25.79 -3.22 2.10
C ALA A 75 -26.88 -2.49 1.29
N ASP A 76 -27.62 -1.57 1.91
CA ASP A 76 -28.80 -0.95 1.33
C ASP A 76 -28.59 0.55 1.08
N PHE A 77 -27.98 0.89 -0.05
CA PHE A 77 -27.93 2.27 -0.51
C PHE A 77 -28.78 2.41 -1.78
N GLU A 78 -29.86 3.16 -1.67
CA GLU A 78 -30.82 3.44 -2.76
C GLU A 78 -30.17 4.15 -3.96
N TYR A 79 -29.02 4.82 -3.73
CA TYR A 79 -28.31 5.67 -4.70
C TYR A 79 -26.96 5.11 -5.16
N LYS A 80 -26.82 3.78 -5.26
CA LYS A 80 -25.55 3.14 -5.68
C LYS A 80 -24.99 3.70 -7.02
N ASN A 81 -25.87 4.06 -7.95
CA ASN A 81 -25.46 4.61 -9.26
C ASN A 81 -24.80 5.99 -9.19
N GLN A 82 -24.95 6.72 -8.06
CA GLN A 82 -24.37 8.04 -7.83
C GLN A 82 -23.04 7.97 -7.09
N LEU A 83 -22.65 6.78 -6.65
CA LEU A 83 -21.41 6.53 -5.92
C LEU A 83 -20.30 6.07 -6.88
N LEU A 84 -19.06 6.30 -6.46
CA LEU A 84 -17.89 5.81 -7.19
C LEU A 84 -17.74 4.30 -7.03
N ASN A 85 -17.25 3.64 -8.08
CA ASN A 85 -16.86 2.23 -8.00
C ASN A 85 -15.66 2.08 -7.04
N GLN A 86 -15.79 1.22 -6.05
CA GLN A 86 -14.79 1.07 -5.02
C GLN A 86 -14.45 -0.39 -4.77
N VAL A 87 -13.20 -0.60 -4.37
CA VAL A 87 -12.71 -1.91 -3.96
C VAL A 87 -12.43 -1.93 -2.46
N THR A 88 -12.68 -3.09 -1.86
CA THR A 88 -12.43 -3.37 -0.44
C THR A 88 -11.02 -3.94 -0.21
N TYR A 89 -10.19 -3.95 -1.22
CA TYR A 89 -8.81 -4.41 -1.16
C TYR A 89 -7.90 -3.39 -1.85
N PHE A 90 -6.65 -3.39 -1.42
CA PHE A 90 -5.60 -2.62 -2.08
C PHE A 90 -4.51 -3.56 -2.59
N ASP A 91 -4.09 -3.34 -3.83
CA ASP A 91 -3.05 -4.09 -4.52
C ASP A 91 -1.75 -3.29 -4.55
N LEU A 92 -0.81 -3.65 -3.65
CA LEU A 92 0.53 -3.08 -3.64
C LEU A 92 1.38 -3.78 -4.71
N PRO A 93 1.92 -3.05 -5.71
CA PRO A 93 2.76 -3.65 -6.73
C PRO A 93 4.06 -4.19 -6.14
N LEU A 94 4.40 -5.44 -6.46
CA LEU A 94 5.63 -6.09 -6.05
C LEU A 94 6.62 -6.17 -7.22
N ILE A 95 7.89 -6.13 -6.92
CA ILE A 95 8.95 -6.31 -7.91
C ILE A 95 9.01 -7.79 -8.31
N LYS A 96 8.76 -8.08 -9.59
CA LYS A 96 8.62 -9.44 -10.13
C LYS A 96 9.83 -10.31 -9.83
N GLU A 97 11.03 -9.81 -10.08
CA GLU A 97 12.27 -10.56 -9.90
C GLU A 97 12.49 -11.00 -8.44
N LEU A 98 12.05 -10.16 -7.48
CA LEU A 98 12.15 -10.51 -6.06
C LEU A 98 11.14 -11.61 -5.70
N VAL A 99 9.92 -11.57 -6.25
CA VAL A 99 8.90 -12.60 -5.98
C VAL A 99 9.26 -13.93 -6.65
N ASP A 100 9.79 -13.89 -7.87
CA ASP A 100 10.25 -15.10 -8.57
C ASP A 100 11.45 -15.75 -7.85
N GLY A 101 12.35 -14.94 -7.28
CA GLY A 101 13.46 -15.42 -6.45
C GLY A 101 13.03 -16.22 -5.21
N LEU A 102 11.81 -16.01 -4.70
CA LEU A 102 11.29 -16.80 -3.56
C LEU A 102 11.19 -18.29 -3.87
N LYS A 103 10.82 -18.64 -5.10
CA LYS A 103 10.54 -20.02 -5.53
C LYS A 103 11.81 -20.80 -5.85
N GLN A 104 12.93 -20.10 -6.03
CA GLN A 104 14.21 -20.75 -6.37
C GLN A 104 14.82 -21.41 -5.13
N ALA A 105 15.57 -22.49 -5.34
CA ALA A 105 16.40 -23.10 -4.29
C ALA A 105 17.58 -22.16 -3.94
N PRO A 106 18.14 -22.23 -2.72
CA PRO A 106 17.77 -23.07 -1.58
C PRO A 106 16.66 -22.49 -0.71
N ILE A 107 16.11 -23.28 0.22
CA ILE A 107 15.20 -22.82 1.28
C ILE A 107 16.03 -22.07 2.34
N VAL A 108 15.57 -20.90 2.72
CA VAL A 108 16.25 -20.04 3.71
C VAL A 108 15.57 -20.17 5.07
N SER A 109 16.38 -20.33 6.12
CA SER A 109 15.89 -20.34 7.51
C SER A 109 15.83 -18.93 8.11
N LYS A 110 15.10 -18.80 9.22
CA LYS A 110 15.04 -17.53 9.98
C LYS A 110 16.41 -17.13 10.53
N GLU A 111 17.23 -18.11 10.92
CA GLU A 111 18.59 -17.90 11.44
C GLU A 111 19.49 -17.30 10.37
N GLN A 112 19.38 -17.75 9.11
CA GLN A 112 20.13 -17.18 7.99
C GLN A 112 19.74 -15.73 7.72
N VAL A 113 18.45 -15.38 7.81
CA VAL A 113 18.00 -13.98 7.70
C VAL A 113 18.54 -13.13 8.86
N ASN A 114 18.54 -13.67 10.09
CA ASN A 114 19.10 -12.98 11.25
C ASN A 114 20.62 -12.77 11.10
N GLN A 115 21.36 -13.74 10.53
CA GLN A 115 22.79 -13.59 10.23
C GLN A 115 23.03 -12.52 9.16
N ALA A 116 22.23 -12.48 8.09
CA ALA A 116 22.31 -11.45 7.07
C ALA A 116 22.04 -10.05 7.68
N LEU A 117 21.03 -9.94 8.55
CA LEU A 117 20.76 -8.70 9.28
C LEU A 117 21.88 -8.28 10.22
N LYS A 118 22.55 -9.24 10.86
CA LYS A 118 23.71 -8.96 11.69
C LYS A 118 24.83 -8.35 10.84
N LYS A 119 25.13 -8.91 9.68
CA LYS A 119 26.10 -8.35 8.73
C LYS A 119 25.70 -6.93 8.28
N CYS A 120 24.44 -6.71 7.88
CA CYS A 120 23.97 -5.35 7.54
C CYS A 120 24.16 -4.36 8.68
N ARG A 121 23.95 -4.76 9.95
CA ARG A 121 24.16 -3.89 11.12
C ARG A 121 25.62 -3.50 11.28
N GLU A 122 26.52 -4.46 11.12
CA GLU A 122 27.96 -4.27 11.26
C GLU A 122 28.52 -3.41 10.13
N GLU A 123 28.15 -3.72 8.88
CA GLU A 123 28.68 -3.04 7.69
C GLU A 123 28.08 -1.63 7.49
N LEU A 124 26.82 -1.42 7.85
CA LEU A 124 26.12 -0.15 7.65
C LEU A 124 26.00 0.69 8.92
N PHE A 125 26.54 0.22 10.03
CA PHE A 125 26.47 0.90 11.35
C PHE A 125 25.03 1.22 11.78
N ILE A 126 24.08 0.25 11.60
CA ILE A 126 22.66 0.39 11.99
C ILE A 126 22.37 -0.54 13.19
N PRO A 127 22.67 -0.14 14.44
CA PRO A 127 22.71 -1.06 15.58
C PRO A 127 21.34 -1.65 15.96
N SER A 128 20.25 -0.98 15.64
CA SER A 128 18.91 -1.36 16.10
C SER A 128 18.08 -2.15 15.08
N LEU A 129 18.68 -2.62 13.98
CA LEU A 129 17.97 -3.34 12.93
C LEU A 129 17.57 -4.77 13.38
N SER A 130 16.31 -5.13 13.23
CA SER A 130 15.80 -6.49 13.54
C SER A 130 14.69 -6.88 12.55
N THR A 131 14.37 -8.19 12.44
CA THR A 131 13.30 -8.67 11.56
C THR A 131 11.95 -8.02 11.83
N LYS A 132 11.63 -7.72 13.11
CA LYS A 132 10.41 -7.01 13.48
C LYS A 132 10.42 -5.55 13.03
N LYS A 133 11.56 -4.88 13.13
CA LYS A 133 11.68 -3.46 12.76
C LYS A 133 11.64 -3.28 11.25
N ILE A 134 12.19 -4.19 10.46
CA ILE A 134 12.21 -4.08 8.99
C ILE A 134 10.82 -3.92 8.41
N SER A 135 9.86 -4.73 8.84
CA SER A 135 8.50 -4.66 8.31
C SER A 135 7.76 -3.35 8.64
N VAL A 136 8.25 -2.58 9.62
CA VAL A 136 7.66 -1.28 10.00
C VAL A 136 8.35 -0.11 9.31
N LEU A 137 9.55 -0.32 8.73
CA LEU A 137 10.33 0.77 8.13
C LEU A 137 9.65 1.39 6.92
N LEU A 138 8.96 0.59 6.09
CA LEU A 138 8.20 1.10 4.95
C LEU A 138 7.14 2.11 5.41
N HIS A 139 6.37 1.76 6.45
CA HIS A 139 5.37 2.66 7.02
C HIS A 139 5.97 4.00 7.41
N HIS A 140 7.10 3.99 8.11
CA HIS A 140 7.80 5.22 8.48
C HIS A 140 8.32 6.01 7.28
N CYS A 141 8.80 5.34 6.22
CA CYS A 141 9.24 6.00 5.00
C CYS A 141 8.07 6.69 4.29
N ILE A 142 6.94 6.00 4.14
CA ILE A 142 5.74 6.55 3.52
C ILE A 142 5.21 7.73 4.34
N TYR A 143 5.09 7.57 5.66
CA TYR A 143 4.64 8.64 6.54
C TYR A 143 5.54 9.89 6.44
N ARG A 144 6.85 9.73 6.46
CA ARG A 144 7.79 10.85 6.31
C ARG A 144 7.71 11.52 4.96
N HIS A 145 7.47 10.75 3.89
CA HIS A 145 7.37 11.27 2.53
C HIS A 145 6.07 12.03 2.29
N THR A 146 4.95 11.52 2.82
CA THR A 146 3.61 12.00 2.51
C THR A 146 2.98 12.83 3.61
N ASN A 147 3.54 12.76 4.82
CA ASN A 147 2.97 13.31 6.07
C ASN A 147 1.51 12.84 6.30
N ASN A 148 1.20 11.60 5.86
CA ASN A 148 -0.14 11.02 5.92
C ASN A 148 -0.06 9.59 6.48
N GLU A 149 -0.50 9.42 7.74
CA GLU A 149 -0.49 8.14 8.44
C GLU A 149 -1.46 7.14 7.82
N GLN A 150 -2.65 7.59 7.40
CA GLN A 150 -3.65 6.72 6.78
C GLN A 150 -3.13 6.10 5.48
N LEU A 151 -2.42 6.89 4.69
CA LEU A 151 -1.81 6.44 3.46
C LEU A 151 -0.73 5.40 3.75
N ALA A 152 0.08 5.61 4.80
CA ALA A 152 1.07 4.63 5.24
C ALA A 152 0.42 3.32 5.71
N ASP A 153 -0.68 3.39 6.46
CA ASP A 153 -1.45 2.22 6.92
C ASP A 153 -2.02 1.42 5.73
N ILE A 154 -2.63 2.10 4.76
CA ILE A 154 -3.18 1.45 3.56
C ILE A 154 -2.08 0.73 2.78
N LEU A 155 -0.98 1.43 2.49
CA LEU A 155 0.11 0.90 1.66
C LEU A 155 0.86 -0.26 2.32
N THR A 156 0.91 -0.31 3.65
CA THR A 156 1.56 -1.40 4.39
C THR A 156 0.60 -2.48 4.85
N GLY A 157 -0.71 -2.32 4.61
CA GLY A 157 -1.73 -3.27 5.03
C GLY A 157 -1.87 -3.38 6.56
N ILE A 158 -1.39 -2.38 7.31
CA ILE A 158 -1.60 -2.29 8.75
C ILE A 158 -3.08 -2.06 9.00
N ASP A 159 -3.59 -2.70 10.03
CA ASP A 159 -5.02 -2.87 10.28
C ASP A 159 -5.80 -1.55 10.29
N ALA A 160 -6.60 -1.35 9.27
CA ALA A 160 -7.52 -0.23 9.13
C ALA A 160 -8.58 -0.14 10.24
N ASN A 161 -8.72 -1.16 11.09
CA ASN A 161 -9.62 -1.11 12.26
C ASN A 161 -9.21 0.00 13.24
N ARG A 162 -7.99 0.52 13.15
CA ARG A 162 -7.54 1.66 13.95
C ARG A 162 -7.91 3.01 13.33
N SER A 163 -8.18 3.06 12.05
CA SER A 163 -8.48 4.30 11.36
C SER A 163 -9.92 4.31 10.86
N VAL A 164 -10.82 4.78 11.71
CA VAL A 164 -12.21 5.11 11.32
C VAL A 164 -12.23 6.00 10.07
N SER A 165 -11.19 6.79 9.88
CA SER A 165 -11.02 7.72 8.77
C SER A 165 -10.92 7.05 7.39
N ILE A 166 -10.42 5.81 7.25
CA ILE A 166 -10.42 5.08 5.96
C ILE A 166 -11.85 4.88 5.45
N SER A 167 -12.82 4.71 6.35
CA SER A 167 -14.23 4.56 5.99
C SER A 167 -14.87 5.85 5.47
N TYR A 168 -14.20 6.99 5.60
CA TYR A 168 -14.67 8.30 5.12
C TYR A 168 -13.85 8.85 3.96
N CYS A 169 -12.70 8.26 3.65
CA CYS A 169 -11.82 8.71 2.57
C CYS A 169 -11.97 7.81 1.35
N SER A 170 -11.78 8.36 0.17
CA SER A 170 -11.74 7.65 -1.10
C SER A 170 -10.49 8.05 -1.86
N TYR A 171 -9.58 7.10 -2.03
CA TYR A 171 -8.30 7.32 -2.70
C TYR A 171 -8.30 6.69 -4.08
N PRO A 172 -7.88 7.40 -5.15
CA PRO A 172 -7.56 6.76 -6.42
C PRO A 172 -6.44 5.73 -6.22
N VAL A 173 -6.66 4.49 -6.66
CA VAL A 173 -5.68 3.39 -6.46
C VAL A 173 -4.34 3.75 -7.12
N TYR A 174 -4.36 4.33 -8.32
CA TYR A 174 -3.14 4.73 -9.02
C TYR A 174 -2.32 5.75 -8.20
N ARG A 175 -2.96 6.70 -7.48
CA ARG A 175 -2.26 7.66 -6.61
C ARG A 175 -1.63 6.99 -5.40
N LEU A 176 -2.29 6.01 -4.81
CA LEU A 176 -1.70 5.22 -3.73
C LEU A 176 -0.44 4.51 -4.22
N GLN A 177 -0.50 3.87 -5.38
CA GLN A 177 0.64 3.19 -5.97
C GLN A 177 1.76 4.15 -6.39
N GLN A 178 1.44 5.35 -6.91
CA GLN A 178 2.43 6.39 -7.20
C GLN A 178 3.16 6.85 -5.93
N ASN A 179 2.45 7.08 -4.83
CA ASN A 179 3.09 7.44 -3.55
C ASN A 179 4.02 6.32 -3.05
N TYR A 180 3.64 5.07 -3.24
CA TYR A 180 4.51 3.94 -2.95
C TYR A 180 5.76 3.96 -3.84
N GLN A 181 5.60 4.06 -5.15
CA GLN A 181 6.71 4.12 -6.10
C GLN A 181 7.67 5.28 -5.80
N SER A 182 7.15 6.49 -5.54
CA SER A 182 7.96 7.66 -5.17
C SER A 182 8.71 7.44 -3.86
N THR A 183 8.10 6.75 -2.88
CA THR A 183 8.79 6.40 -1.63
C THR A 183 9.93 5.41 -1.90
N VAL A 184 9.70 4.39 -2.74
CA VAL A 184 10.75 3.44 -3.13
C VAL A 184 11.85 4.13 -3.96
N GLU A 185 11.51 5.11 -4.78
CA GLU A 185 12.49 5.89 -5.56
C GLU A 185 13.48 6.65 -4.67
N GLN A 186 13.02 7.18 -3.54
CA GLN A 186 13.90 7.81 -2.54
C GLN A 186 14.85 6.81 -1.85
N LEU A 187 14.48 5.53 -1.84
CA LEU A 187 15.28 4.46 -1.26
C LEU A 187 16.22 3.82 -2.28
N SER A 188 15.73 3.56 -3.49
CA SER A 188 16.48 3.00 -4.60
C SER A 188 15.76 3.26 -5.93
N ARG A 189 16.39 4.04 -6.81
CA ARG A 189 15.86 4.34 -8.14
C ARG A 189 15.72 3.09 -9.01
N ASP A 190 16.65 2.15 -8.87
CA ASP A 190 16.65 0.94 -9.69
C ASP A 190 15.49 0.00 -9.33
N LEU A 191 15.14 -0.10 -8.05
CA LEU A 191 13.98 -0.85 -7.61
C LEU A 191 12.67 -0.16 -8.01
N ALA A 192 12.60 1.17 -7.91
CA ALA A 192 11.41 1.93 -8.29
C ALA A 192 11.05 1.78 -9.77
N LYS A 193 12.04 1.73 -10.67
CA LYS A 193 11.82 1.52 -12.12
C LYS A 193 11.18 0.16 -12.44
N LYS A 194 11.31 -0.82 -11.56
CA LYS A 194 10.75 -2.18 -11.69
C LYS A 194 9.33 -2.30 -11.15
N ILE A 195 8.78 -1.22 -10.57
CA ILE A 195 7.41 -1.17 -10.06
C ILE A 195 6.49 -0.74 -11.20
N HIS A 196 5.60 -1.62 -11.60
CA HIS A 196 4.58 -1.33 -12.60
C HIS A 196 3.26 -0.96 -11.90
N LEU A 197 2.73 0.21 -12.25
CA LEU A 197 1.47 0.70 -11.70
C LEU A 197 0.28 0.17 -12.48
N THR A 198 -0.85 -0.03 -11.81
CA THR A 198 -2.11 -0.34 -12.49
C THR A 198 -2.62 0.89 -13.23
N SER A 199 -3.17 0.67 -14.42
CA SER A 199 -3.57 1.75 -15.34
C SER A 199 -5.03 2.21 -15.21
N ASP A 200 -5.80 1.68 -14.25
CA ASP A 200 -7.20 2.07 -14.09
C ASP A 200 -7.32 3.37 -13.27
N PRO A 201 -7.58 4.52 -13.92
CA PRO A 201 -7.67 5.80 -13.23
C PRO A 201 -8.98 5.96 -12.44
N GLU A 202 -10.01 5.16 -12.72
CA GLU A 202 -11.31 5.23 -12.08
C GLU A 202 -11.39 4.37 -10.82
N LEU A 203 -10.48 3.40 -10.69
CA LEU A 203 -10.47 2.49 -9.55
C LEU A 203 -10.10 3.26 -8.26
N ARG A 204 -10.97 3.15 -7.27
CA ARG A 204 -10.80 3.82 -5.97
C ARG A 204 -10.86 2.83 -4.83
N PHE A 205 -10.10 3.13 -3.79
CA PHE A 205 -10.06 2.39 -2.53
C PHE A 205 -10.58 3.27 -1.38
N GLY A 206 -11.35 2.69 -0.47
CA GLY A 206 -11.82 3.37 0.75
C GLY A 206 -13.33 3.41 0.88
N SER A 207 -13.91 4.57 1.24
CA SER A 207 -15.34 4.69 1.54
C SER A 207 -16.25 4.33 0.36
N CYS A 208 -17.14 3.38 0.56
CA CYS A 208 -18.19 3.03 -0.40
C CYS A 208 -19.28 4.11 -0.55
N LYS A 209 -19.20 5.19 0.23
CA LYS A 209 -20.16 6.32 0.22
C LYS A 209 -19.63 7.54 -0.50
N ALA A 210 -18.48 7.46 -1.17
CA ALA A 210 -17.93 8.60 -1.90
C ALA A 210 -18.79 8.89 -3.16
N PRO A 211 -19.40 10.07 -3.26
CA PRO A 211 -20.24 10.42 -4.40
C PRO A 211 -19.39 10.69 -5.65
N LYS A 212 -19.97 10.48 -6.83
CA LYS A 212 -19.35 10.88 -8.09
C LYS A 212 -19.18 12.41 -8.13
N PRO A 213 -18.15 12.95 -8.77
CA PRO A 213 -17.95 14.39 -8.91
C PRO A 213 -19.17 15.13 -9.49
N ALA A 214 -19.81 14.52 -10.50
CA ALA A 214 -21.05 15.07 -11.10
C ALA A 214 -22.18 15.18 -10.07
N THR A 215 -22.34 14.20 -9.18
CA THR A 215 -23.33 14.24 -8.09
C THR A 215 -23.03 15.35 -7.10
N VAL A 216 -21.75 15.55 -6.74
CA VAL A 216 -21.31 16.64 -5.87
C VAL A 216 -21.65 18.00 -6.51
N THR A 217 -21.29 18.19 -7.78
CA THR A 217 -21.60 19.43 -8.52
C THR A 217 -23.11 19.70 -8.57
N ALA A 218 -23.92 18.67 -8.84
CA ALA A 218 -25.39 18.82 -8.87
C ALA A 218 -25.95 19.22 -7.49
N ILE A 219 -25.44 18.62 -6.41
CA ILE A 219 -25.84 18.99 -5.03
C ILE A 219 -25.49 20.44 -4.73
N PHE A 220 -24.28 20.89 -5.07
CA PHE A 220 -23.87 22.29 -4.87
C PHE A 220 -24.72 23.27 -5.69
N ALA A 221 -24.99 22.96 -6.96
CA ALA A 221 -25.86 23.78 -7.80
C ALA A 221 -27.29 23.87 -7.22
N TYR A 222 -27.84 22.75 -6.75
CA TYR A 222 -29.14 22.73 -6.09
C TYR A 222 -29.17 23.62 -4.83
N LEU A 223 -28.17 23.46 -3.94
CA LEU A 223 -28.08 24.25 -2.71
C LEU A 223 -27.93 25.73 -3.00
N GLN A 224 -27.10 26.12 -3.98
CA GLN A 224 -26.98 27.50 -4.41
C GLN A 224 -28.31 28.06 -4.89
N HIS A 225 -29.06 27.32 -5.70
CA HIS A 225 -30.38 27.72 -6.16
C HIS A 225 -31.38 27.95 -5.00
N GLN A 226 -31.38 27.02 -4.02
CA GLN A 226 -32.23 27.15 -2.82
C GLN A 226 -31.87 28.37 -1.98
N ILE A 227 -30.57 28.69 -1.83
CA ILE A 227 -30.13 29.88 -1.10
C ILE A 227 -30.59 31.14 -1.82
N ILE A 228 -30.48 31.20 -3.15
CA ILE A 228 -30.95 32.35 -3.94
C ILE A 228 -32.46 32.53 -3.79
N GLN A 229 -33.25 31.47 -3.91
CA GLN A 229 -34.71 31.51 -3.72
C GLN A 229 -35.08 31.98 -2.31
N ALA A 230 -34.41 31.44 -1.28
CA ALA A 230 -34.67 31.87 0.10
C ALA A 230 -34.39 33.37 0.32
N ARG A 231 -33.29 33.90 -0.26
CA ARG A 231 -32.95 35.31 -0.19
C ARG A 231 -34.01 36.20 -0.87
N HIS A 232 -34.46 35.80 -2.06
CA HIS A 232 -35.53 36.52 -2.75
C HIS A 232 -36.84 36.53 -1.96
N SER A 233 -37.22 35.43 -1.35
CA SER A 233 -38.40 35.28 -0.51
C SER A 233 -38.32 36.18 0.75
N SER A 234 -37.15 36.24 1.39
CA SER A 234 -36.91 37.13 2.55
C SER A 234 -36.97 38.58 2.19
N GLN A 235 -36.40 38.99 1.04
CA GLN A 235 -36.49 40.38 0.56
C GLN A 235 -37.91 40.81 0.22
N MET A 236 -38.74 39.91 -0.29
CA MET A 236 -40.16 40.17 -0.53
C MET A 236 -40.96 40.39 0.76
N LEU A 237 -40.59 39.68 1.85
CA LEU A 237 -41.21 39.83 3.16
C LEU A 237 -40.82 41.13 3.88
N GLU A 238 -39.66 41.71 3.57
CA GLU A 238 -39.22 43.02 4.13
C GLU A 238 -39.84 44.21 3.40
N MET A 239 -40.50 43.99 2.27
CA MET A 239 -41.15 45.05 1.47
C MET A 239 -42.64 45.22 1.80
N PHE A 240 -43.21 44.46 2.71
CA PHE A 240 -44.57 44.52 3.22
C PHE A 240 -44.59 44.85 4.73
#